data_365c72f0a615a5faf8fa4aac754befc7
#
_entry.id   365c72f0a615a5faf8fa4aac754befc7
#
_cell.length_a   1.000
_cell.length_b   1.000
_cell.length_c   1.000
_cell.angle_alpha   90.00
_cell.angle_beta   90.00
_cell.angle_gamma   90.00
#
_symmetry.space_group_name_H-M   'P 1'
#
loop_
_entity.id
_entity.type
_entity.pdbx_description
1 polymer ?
#
loop_
_entity_poly.entity_id
_entity_poly.type
_entity_poly.pdbx_seq_one_letter_code
_entity_poly.pdbx_strand_id
1 'polypeptide(L)'
;MKKIIYMQIFVTVTTLVGLSAIKKSTDTVDQMTYDWSRTFAEVLQLTNQKHYKPAVIDEAMMNAMDAFLNTLDQHSNFLKPKVYQRMMESTTGEFCGIGIVIDNTRKEKDQHLTIIDTVPGGPAEKEGIEPMDKIVEIDSKALGGISTDEITTWLKGPRGTTVTVKVMRKDKPDLLTFTLTRDVIKEQNSLSFYLKDQNIYYLALSTFSQNAVNQVEALLKQATKNKYRGVILDLRNNSGGLLNAVVDIAGMFVTKGSVIVTTKDKEGRVTNRYPTTRNPILADMPIFILINNYTASAAEILAGVLKIHAQRGSTKNLHAFLIGTKTFGKGSVQEVIPVSNNCAIKLTTSLYFLPDDTTIQGIGIEPDFVVERTMPLSEQMRWFTQNYGREETFKNHIKVHITPESTPKKPLTEGADQAAKRWSERAKELLQQDNQLRAAITLINLLGTARQCCPAQVTTREKTVQFMREHLITNDTPLTIEQVP
;
A
#
# COMPACT_ATOMS: atom_id res chain seq x y z
N MET A 1 25.22 57.11 18.89
CA MET A 1 26.23 56.31 18.14
C MET A 1 26.81 55.13 18.91
N LYS A 2 27.26 55.29 20.20
CA LYS A 2 27.84 54.15 20.96
C LYS A 2 26.90 52.92 21.15
N LYS A 3 25.59 53.10 21.36
CA LYS A 3 24.63 51.97 21.52
C LYS A 3 24.37 51.17 20.23
N ILE A 4 24.46 51.79 19.07
CA ILE A 4 24.26 51.08 17.76
C ILE A 4 25.47 50.23 17.41
N ILE A 5 26.68 50.68 17.77
CA ILE A 5 27.93 49.94 17.55
C ILE A 5 27.97 48.65 18.40
N TYR A 6 27.50 48.70 19.66
CA TYR A 6 27.44 47.51 20.54
C TYR A 6 26.39 46.48 20.04
N MET A 7 25.28 46.96 19.47
CA MET A 7 24.26 46.05 18.92
C MET A 7 24.74 45.36 17.63
N GLN A 8 25.48 46.04 16.76
CA GLN A 8 26.06 45.44 15.56
C GLN A 8 27.19 44.46 15.88
N ILE A 9 28.02 44.72 16.90
CA ILE A 9 29.09 43.82 17.34
C ILE A 9 28.50 42.56 17.99
N PHE A 10 27.39 42.69 18.76
CA PHE A 10 26.73 41.55 19.38
C PHE A 10 26.06 40.63 18.34
N VAL A 11 25.41 41.16 17.29
CA VAL A 11 24.80 40.39 16.21
C VAL A 11 25.86 39.69 15.35
N THR A 12 26.99 40.35 15.07
CA THR A 12 28.09 39.72 14.30
C THR A 12 28.82 38.65 15.09
N VAL A 13 29.01 38.80 16.41
CA VAL A 13 29.64 37.75 17.23
C VAL A 13 28.73 36.54 17.39
N THR A 14 27.42 36.72 17.59
CA THR A 14 26.47 35.59 17.68
C THR A 14 26.32 34.84 16.35
N THR A 15 26.36 35.54 15.22
CA THR A 15 26.34 34.85 13.90
C THR A 15 27.65 34.12 13.60
N LEU A 16 28.82 34.69 13.97
CA LEU A 16 30.10 34.02 13.79
C LEU A 16 30.27 32.79 14.71
N VAL A 17 29.81 32.89 15.96
CA VAL A 17 29.81 31.73 16.89
C VAL A 17 28.84 30.65 16.43
N GLY A 18 27.65 31.03 15.94
CA GLY A 18 26.68 30.07 15.34
C GLY A 18 27.24 29.35 14.12
N LEU A 19 27.87 30.10 13.20
CA LEU A 19 28.50 29.50 12.00
C LEU A 19 29.71 28.61 12.32
N SER A 20 30.52 28.99 13.32
CA SER A 20 31.67 28.17 13.77
C SER A 20 31.18 26.90 14.51
N ALA A 21 30.09 26.96 15.27
CA ALA A 21 29.53 25.80 15.93
C ALA A 21 28.90 24.81 14.92
N ILE A 22 28.22 25.31 13.90
CA ILE A 22 27.68 24.47 12.82
C ILE A 22 28.82 23.79 12.01
N LYS A 23 29.86 24.56 11.66
CA LYS A 23 31.02 24.05 10.95
C LYS A 23 31.78 22.99 11.77
N LYS A 24 31.97 23.23 13.07
CA LYS A 24 32.63 22.28 13.98
C LYS A 24 31.81 20.99 14.19
N SER A 25 30.47 21.05 14.11
CA SER A 25 29.60 19.89 14.19
C SER A 25 29.67 19.03 12.93
N THR A 26 29.68 19.62 11.74
CA THR A 26 29.84 18.89 10.47
C THR A 26 31.24 18.28 10.37
N ASP A 27 32.29 19.00 10.68
CA ASP A 27 33.67 18.50 10.68
C ASP A 27 33.86 17.29 11.61
N THR A 28 33.16 17.24 12.76
CA THR A 28 33.22 16.10 13.70
C THR A 28 32.48 14.85 13.19
N VAL A 29 31.34 15.02 12.53
CA VAL A 29 30.58 13.88 11.93
C VAL A 29 31.35 13.31 10.75
N ASP A 30 31.90 14.16 9.88
CA ASP A 30 32.71 13.73 8.74
C ASP A 30 33.97 12.98 9.20
N GLN A 31 34.66 13.48 10.24
CA GLN A 31 35.82 12.81 10.80
C GLN A 31 35.48 11.42 11.40
N MET A 32 34.39 11.34 12.17
CA MET A 32 33.93 10.07 12.75
C MET A 32 33.53 9.07 11.68
N THR A 33 32.85 9.51 10.61
CA THR A 33 32.49 8.67 9.47
C THR A 33 33.74 8.14 8.76
N TYR A 34 34.74 8.99 8.56
CA TYR A 34 36.02 8.59 7.98
C TYR A 34 36.76 7.56 8.84
N ASP A 35 36.87 7.78 10.15
CA ASP A 35 37.56 6.88 11.06
C ASP A 35 36.90 5.50 11.11
N TRP A 36 35.57 5.42 11.18
CA TRP A 36 34.84 4.15 11.11
C TRP A 36 34.95 3.47 9.76
N SER A 37 34.93 4.21 8.66
CA SER A 37 35.12 3.64 7.31
C SER A 37 36.51 3.01 7.17
N ARG A 38 37.53 3.68 7.70
CA ARG A 38 38.91 3.14 7.73
C ARG A 38 39.00 1.89 8.59
N THR A 39 38.45 1.92 9.81
CA THR A 39 38.46 0.75 10.71
C THR A 39 37.75 -0.44 10.07
N PHE A 40 36.62 -0.19 9.40
CA PHE A 40 35.86 -1.23 8.72
C PHE A 40 36.68 -1.85 7.55
N ALA A 41 37.33 -1.02 6.75
CA ALA A 41 38.23 -1.50 5.68
C ALA A 41 39.39 -2.35 6.21
N GLU A 42 39.99 -1.97 7.35
CA GLU A 42 41.02 -2.73 8.02
C GLU A 42 40.54 -4.11 8.51
N VAL A 43 39.35 -4.15 9.13
CA VAL A 43 38.68 -5.40 9.54
C VAL A 43 38.45 -6.33 8.34
N LEU A 44 37.96 -5.80 7.23
CA LEU A 44 37.75 -6.58 6.00
C LEU A 44 39.07 -7.16 5.47
N GLN A 45 40.10 -6.33 5.41
CA GLN A 45 41.41 -6.76 4.92
C GLN A 45 42.00 -7.86 5.82
N LEU A 46 41.99 -7.69 7.15
CA LEU A 46 42.47 -8.67 8.11
C LEU A 46 41.66 -9.96 8.06
N THR A 47 40.35 -9.88 7.93
CA THR A 47 39.48 -11.04 7.79
C THR A 47 39.82 -11.84 6.53
N ASN A 48 39.97 -11.17 5.39
CA ASN A 48 40.30 -11.82 4.13
C ASN A 48 41.69 -12.48 4.16
N GLN A 49 42.66 -11.87 4.89
CA GLN A 49 44.02 -12.38 4.99
C GLN A 49 44.21 -13.51 6.02
N LYS A 50 43.49 -13.44 7.14
CA LYS A 50 43.78 -14.26 8.33
C LYS A 50 42.71 -15.28 8.68
N HIS A 51 41.49 -15.15 8.14
CA HIS A 51 40.41 -16.07 8.47
C HIS A 51 40.74 -17.49 7.95
N TYR A 52 40.50 -18.49 8.78
CA TYR A 52 40.77 -19.90 8.50
C TYR A 52 40.12 -20.44 7.20
N LYS A 53 38.95 -19.96 6.85
CA LYS A 53 38.24 -20.31 5.61
C LYS A 53 38.08 -19.08 4.73
N PRO A 54 38.06 -19.25 3.38
CA PRO A 54 37.70 -18.14 2.49
C PRO A 54 36.39 -17.48 2.93
N ALA A 55 36.40 -16.16 3.09
CA ALA A 55 35.20 -15.42 3.47
C ALA A 55 34.35 -15.11 2.21
N VAL A 56 33.02 -15.29 2.31
CA VAL A 56 32.08 -14.83 1.29
C VAL A 56 31.81 -13.35 1.57
N ILE A 57 32.71 -12.49 1.09
CA ILE A 57 32.75 -11.07 1.45
C ILE A 57 31.47 -10.35 0.98
N ASP A 58 30.99 -10.61 -0.24
CA ASP A 58 29.83 -9.90 -0.81
C ASP A 58 28.57 -10.09 0.06
N GLU A 59 28.29 -11.32 0.48
CA GLU A 59 27.12 -11.60 1.32
C GLU A 59 27.27 -11.00 2.72
N ALA A 60 28.45 -11.12 3.31
CA ALA A 60 28.77 -10.55 4.62
C ALA A 60 28.62 -9.01 4.61
N MET A 61 29.08 -8.34 3.54
CA MET A 61 28.96 -6.89 3.37
C MET A 61 27.51 -6.45 3.20
N MET A 62 26.74 -7.14 2.37
CA MET A 62 25.32 -6.84 2.22
C MET A 62 24.54 -7.00 3.53
N ASN A 63 24.88 -8.01 4.33
CA ASN A 63 24.26 -8.23 5.65
C ASN A 63 24.69 -7.16 6.66
N ALA A 64 25.95 -6.70 6.64
CA ALA A 64 26.43 -5.65 7.52
C ALA A 64 25.75 -4.30 7.21
N MET A 65 25.60 -3.95 5.93
CA MET A 65 24.89 -2.73 5.51
C MET A 65 23.40 -2.78 5.88
N ASP A 66 22.75 -3.93 5.73
CA ASP A 66 21.37 -4.12 6.13
C ASP A 66 21.21 -4.00 7.65
N ALA A 67 22.09 -4.64 8.43
CA ALA A 67 22.10 -4.51 9.88
C ALA A 67 22.29 -3.07 10.35
N PHE A 68 23.18 -2.31 9.70
CA PHE A 68 23.39 -0.89 10.00
C PHE A 68 22.12 -0.07 9.75
N LEU A 69 21.50 -0.18 8.57
CA LEU A 69 20.30 0.60 8.22
C LEU A 69 19.12 0.24 9.12
N ASN A 70 18.95 -1.02 9.48
CA ASN A 70 17.89 -1.48 10.40
C ASN A 70 18.02 -0.91 11.82
N THR A 71 19.18 -0.30 12.19
CA THR A 71 19.30 0.44 13.46
C THR A 71 18.61 1.79 13.44
N LEU A 72 18.38 2.38 12.27
CA LEU A 72 17.82 3.71 12.11
C LEU A 72 16.32 3.70 12.37
N ASP A 73 15.59 2.86 11.64
CA ASP A 73 14.16 2.63 11.76
C ASP A 73 13.79 1.31 11.04
N GLN A 74 12.54 0.88 11.17
CA GLN A 74 12.06 -0.39 10.57
C GLN A 74 11.85 -0.35 9.05
N HIS A 75 11.88 0.83 8.43
CA HIS A 75 11.61 1.04 7.01
C HIS A 75 12.87 1.31 6.20
N SER A 76 13.98 1.67 6.88
CA SER A 76 15.28 1.87 6.26
C SER A 76 16.00 0.53 6.11
N ASN A 77 16.30 0.13 4.87
CA ASN A 77 16.86 -1.19 4.56
C ASN A 77 17.88 -1.10 3.43
N PHE A 78 18.81 -2.07 3.40
CA PHE A 78 19.68 -2.30 2.27
C PHE A 78 19.00 -3.24 1.26
N LEU A 79 18.79 -2.76 0.05
CA LEU A 79 18.13 -3.51 -1.01
C LEU A 79 19.19 -4.28 -1.82
N LYS A 80 19.31 -5.59 -1.60
CA LYS A 80 20.10 -6.49 -2.40
C LYS A 80 19.57 -6.52 -3.85
N PRO A 81 20.38 -6.89 -4.86
CA PRO A 81 20.01 -6.74 -6.28
C PRO A 81 18.64 -7.31 -6.64
N LYS A 82 18.34 -8.54 -6.22
CA LYS A 82 17.03 -9.19 -6.49
C LYS A 82 15.87 -8.46 -5.80
N VAL A 83 16.08 -7.94 -4.58
CA VAL A 83 15.04 -7.21 -3.84
C VAL A 83 14.80 -5.85 -4.47
N TYR A 84 15.86 -5.15 -4.85
CA TYR A 84 15.77 -3.88 -5.57
C TYR A 84 15.03 -4.02 -6.90
N GLN A 85 15.37 -5.03 -7.70
CA GLN A 85 14.67 -5.31 -8.94
C GLN A 85 13.16 -5.57 -8.72
N ARG A 86 12.80 -6.44 -7.76
CA ARG A 86 11.38 -6.72 -7.42
C ARG A 86 10.64 -5.45 -6.98
N MET A 87 11.31 -4.59 -6.22
CA MET A 87 10.73 -3.31 -5.79
C MET A 87 10.46 -2.40 -6.99
N MET A 88 11.37 -2.34 -7.97
CA MET A 88 11.17 -1.56 -9.19
C MET A 88 10.01 -2.10 -10.03
N GLU A 89 9.86 -3.44 -10.14
CA GLU A 89 8.71 -4.08 -10.80
C GLU A 89 7.38 -3.71 -10.11
N SER A 90 7.32 -3.79 -8.78
CA SER A 90 6.11 -3.43 -8.03
C SER A 90 5.76 -1.94 -8.12
N THR A 91 6.76 -1.09 -8.30
CA THR A 91 6.59 0.36 -8.44
C THR A 91 5.90 0.72 -9.75
N THR A 92 6.28 0.07 -10.85
CA THR A 92 5.63 0.27 -12.16
C THR A 92 4.26 -0.39 -12.24
N GLY A 93 4.03 -1.46 -11.48
CA GLY A 93 2.87 -2.35 -11.60
C GLY A 93 2.91 -3.18 -12.88
N GLU A 94 4.10 -3.36 -13.45
CA GLU A 94 4.37 -4.17 -14.63
C GLU A 94 5.58 -5.07 -14.39
N PHE A 95 5.50 -6.30 -14.83
CA PHE A 95 6.62 -7.23 -14.83
C PHE A 95 6.60 -8.11 -16.08
N CYS A 96 7.72 -8.71 -16.43
CA CYS A 96 7.77 -9.65 -17.56
C CYS A 96 7.64 -11.09 -17.05
N GLY A 97 6.65 -11.82 -17.59
CA GLY A 97 6.35 -13.18 -17.18
C GLY A 97 5.27 -13.82 -18.03
N ILE A 98 4.65 -14.88 -17.52
CA ILE A 98 3.65 -15.65 -18.26
C ILE A 98 2.19 -15.25 -17.97
N GLY A 99 1.93 -14.39 -16.96
CA GLY A 99 0.58 -13.89 -16.66
C GLY A 99 -0.32 -14.92 -15.98
N ILE A 100 0.10 -15.45 -14.83
CA ILE A 100 -0.70 -16.31 -13.95
C ILE A 100 -0.80 -15.75 -12.54
N VAL A 101 -1.91 -16.04 -11.87
CA VAL A 101 -2.12 -15.83 -10.44
C VAL A 101 -1.95 -17.18 -9.75
N ILE A 102 -1.11 -17.25 -8.74
CA ILE A 102 -0.72 -18.51 -8.09
C ILE A 102 -1.24 -18.60 -6.66
N ASP A 103 -1.38 -19.83 -6.15
CA ASP A 103 -1.67 -20.08 -4.74
C ASP A 103 -0.41 -19.88 -3.89
N ASN A 104 -0.42 -18.83 -3.08
CA ASN A 104 0.67 -18.51 -2.17
C ASN A 104 0.67 -19.36 -0.87
N THR A 105 -0.31 -20.25 -0.66
CA THR A 105 -0.34 -21.14 0.51
C THR A 105 0.49 -22.40 0.32
N ARG A 106 1.07 -22.59 -0.88
CA ARG A 106 1.95 -23.70 -1.22
C ARG A 106 3.12 -23.83 -0.22
N LYS A 107 3.40 -25.05 0.23
CA LYS A 107 4.59 -25.39 1.03
C LYS A 107 5.70 -25.92 0.13
N GLU A 108 6.97 -25.73 0.51
CA GLU A 108 8.12 -26.21 -0.29
C GLU A 108 8.07 -27.70 -0.61
N LYS A 109 7.52 -28.53 0.30
CA LYS A 109 7.33 -29.96 0.08
C LYS A 109 6.30 -30.33 -0.99
N ASP A 110 5.43 -29.41 -1.39
CA ASP A 110 4.39 -29.68 -2.37
C ASP A 110 5.01 -29.80 -3.76
N GLN A 111 4.63 -30.86 -4.49
CA GLN A 111 5.20 -31.20 -5.79
C GLN A 111 4.64 -30.34 -6.93
N HIS A 112 3.69 -29.47 -6.67
CA HIS A 112 3.03 -28.65 -7.68
C HIS A 112 2.76 -27.24 -7.18
N LEU A 113 2.55 -26.31 -8.12
CA LEU A 113 2.08 -24.95 -7.89
C LEU A 113 0.71 -24.79 -8.55
N THR A 114 -0.32 -24.49 -7.76
CA THR A 114 -1.69 -24.32 -8.28
C THR A 114 -1.87 -22.94 -8.88
N ILE A 115 -2.40 -22.89 -10.10
CA ILE A 115 -2.81 -21.66 -10.78
C ILE A 115 -4.22 -21.33 -10.30
N ILE A 116 -4.39 -20.18 -9.65
CA ILE A 116 -5.70 -19.69 -9.21
C ILE A 116 -6.45 -19.09 -10.40
N ASP A 117 -5.75 -18.29 -11.23
CA ASP A 117 -6.32 -17.63 -12.39
C ASP A 117 -5.23 -17.24 -13.40
N THR A 118 -5.63 -16.83 -14.59
CA THR A 118 -4.77 -16.26 -15.62
C THR A 118 -5.05 -14.76 -15.77
N VAL A 119 -4.02 -14.00 -16.12
CA VAL A 119 -4.17 -12.56 -16.39
C VAL A 119 -4.82 -12.39 -17.78
N PRO A 120 -5.94 -11.67 -17.88
CA PRO A 120 -6.65 -11.46 -19.15
C PRO A 120 -5.72 -10.88 -20.25
N GLY A 121 -5.72 -11.52 -21.42
CA GLY A 121 -4.85 -11.18 -22.55
C GLY A 121 -3.37 -11.54 -22.35
N GLY A 122 -3.02 -12.19 -21.24
CA GLY A 122 -1.66 -12.64 -20.95
C GLY A 122 -1.24 -13.88 -21.75
N PRO A 123 0.08 -14.21 -21.75
CA PRO A 123 0.59 -15.37 -22.47
C PRO A 123 -0.06 -16.70 -22.04
N ALA A 124 -0.25 -16.91 -20.74
CA ALA A 124 -0.83 -18.14 -20.21
C ALA A 124 -2.28 -18.37 -20.69
N GLU A 125 -3.11 -17.33 -20.68
CA GLU A 125 -4.49 -17.42 -21.19
C GLU A 125 -4.52 -17.71 -22.68
N LYS A 126 -3.68 -17.02 -23.48
CA LYS A 126 -3.61 -17.21 -24.94
C LYS A 126 -3.22 -18.61 -25.35
N GLU A 127 -2.35 -19.26 -24.57
CA GLU A 127 -1.91 -20.62 -24.83
C GLU A 127 -2.83 -21.69 -24.17
N GLY A 128 -3.91 -21.27 -23.51
CA GLY A 128 -4.94 -22.18 -22.99
C GLY A 128 -4.61 -22.81 -21.63
N ILE A 129 -3.81 -22.16 -20.82
CA ILE A 129 -3.71 -22.47 -19.39
C ILE A 129 -5.02 -22.06 -18.72
N GLU A 130 -5.55 -22.90 -17.85
CA GLU A 130 -6.82 -22.73 -17.18
C GLU A 130 -6.65 -22.55 -15.67
N PRO A 131 -7.59 -21.86 -15.01
CA PRO A 131 -7.67 -21.87 -13.55
C PRO A 131 -7.73 -23.29 -12.99
N MET A 132 -7.07 -23.52 -11.87
CA MET A 132 -6.89 -24.80 -11.18
C MET A 132 -5.92 -25.77 -11.85
N ASP A 133 -5.25 -25.43 -12.96
CA ASP A 133 -4.10 -26.16 -13.43
C ASP A 133 -2.99 -26.19 -12.36
N LYS A 134 -2.30 -27.32 -12.27
CA LYS A 134 -1.20 -27.52 -11.32
C LYS A 134 0.11 -27.66 -12.06
N ILE A 135 0.96 -26.66 -12.00
CA ILE A 135 2.31 -26.73 -12.57
C ILE A 135 3.11 -27.74 -11.76
N VAL A 136 3.69 -28.73 -12.44
CA VAL A 136 4.54 -29.79 -11.86
C VAL A 136 6.00 -29.68 -12.29
N GLU A 137 6.26 -29.04 -13.44
CA GLU A 137 7.61 -28.91 -14.00
C GLU A 137 7.75 -27.57 -14.75
N ILE A 138 8.90 -26.93 -14.65
CA ILE A 138 9.25 -25.70 -15.36
C ILE A 138 10.66 -25.91 -15.96
N ASP A 139 10.80 -25.77 -17.29
CA ASP A 139 12.07 -25.98 -18.01
C ASP A 139 12.79 -27.26 -17.57
N SER A 140 12.06 -28.38 -17.51
CA SER A 140 12.55 -29.69 -17.07
C SER A 140 12.98 -29.77 -15.59
N LYS A 141 12.60 -28.80 -14.76
CA LYS A 141 12.85 -28.78 -13.32
C LYS A 141 11.59 -29.09 -12.54
N ALA A 142 11.61 -30.11 -11.69
CA ALA A 142 10.53 -30.41 -10.77
C ALA A 142 10.45 -29.38 -9.63
N LEU A 143 9.25 -29.18 -9.06
CA LEU A 143 9.00 -28.11 -8.08
C LEU A 143 9.14 -28.55 -6.62
N GLY A 144 9.28 -29.85 -6.35
CA GLY A 144 9.42 -30.34 -4.97
C GLY A 144 10.71 -29.84 -4.29
N GLY A 145 10.58 -29.34 -3.09
CA GLY A 145 11.71 -28.79 -2.33
C GLY A 145 12.11 -27.35 -2.71
N ILE A 146 11.41 -26.73 -3.66
CA ILE A 146 11.72 -25.38 -4.14
C ILE A 146 10.70 -24.38 -3.57
N SER A 147 11.19 -23.22 -3.12
CA SER A 147 10.32 -22.18 -2.59
C SER A 147 9.42 -21.54 -3.68
N THR A 148 8.23 -21.08 -3.31
CA THR A 148 7.32 -20.40 -4.24
C THR A 148 7.97 -19.15 -4.87
N ASP A 149 8.81 -18.46 -4.13
CA ASP A 149 9.58 -17.31 -4.60
C ASP A 149 10.56 -17.68 -5.73
N GLU A 150 11.26 -18.79 -5.57
CA GLU A 150 12.21 -19.28 -6.58
C GLU A 150 11.48 -19.75 -7.83
N ILE A 151 10.38 -20.51 -7.67
CA ILE A 151 9.51 -20.92 -8.78
C ILE A 151 9.00 -19.70 -9.55
N THR A 152 8.54 -18.67 -8.84
CA THR A 152 8.09 -17.41 -9.47
C THR A 152 9.21 -16.76 -10.27
N THR A 153 10.46 -16.84 -9.80
CA THR A 153 11.62 -16.32 -10.53
C THR A 153 11.87 -17.07 -11.84
N TRP A 154 11.60 -18.38 -11.91
CA TRP A 154 11.72 -19.18 -13.15
C TRP A 154 10.62 -18.84 -14.17
N LEU A 155 9.42 -18.51 -13.71
CA LEU A 155 8.29 -18.10 -14.55
C LEU A 155 8.45 -16.68 -15.11
N LYS A 156 9.14 -15.78 -14.39
CA LYS A 156 9.54 -14.45 -14.85
C LYS A 156 10.80 -14.52 -15.72
N GLY A 157 11.07 -13.45 -16.47
CA GLY A 157 12.29 -13.31 -17.28
C GLY A 157 12.15 -12.23 -18.33
N PRO A 158 13.19 -11.98 -19.14
CA PRO A 158 13.15 -10.93 -20.17
C PRO A 158 12.01 -11.14 -21.18
N ARG A 159 11.42 -10.04 -21.63
CA ARG A 159 10.36 -10.07 -22.64
C ARG A 159 10.82 -10.79 -23.90
N GLY A 160 9.95 -11.61 -24.47
CA GLY A 160 10.22 -12.38 -25.69
C GLY A 160 10.99 -13.69 -25.48
N THR A 161 11.47 -13.97 -24.24
CA THR A 161 12.05 -15.27 -23.93
C THR A 161 10.93 -16.30 -23.67
N THR A 162 11.23 -17.57 -23.87
CA THR A 162 10.28 -18.67 -23.67
C THR A 162 10.50 -19.38 -22.34
N VAL A 163 9.45 -20.01 -21.82
CA VAL A 163 9.50 -20.95 -20.70
C VAL A 163 8.53 -22.09 -20.99
N THR A 164 8.96 -23.31 -20.73
CA THR A 164 8.11 -24.49 -20.88
C THR A 164 7.58 -24.92 -19.52
N VAL A 165 6.27 -25.07 -19.41
CA VAL A 165 5.61 -25.56 -18.19
C VAL A 165 4.83 -26.83 -18.49
N LYS A 166 4.93 -27.83 -17.59
CA LYS A 166 4.04 -28.98 -17.60
C LYS A 166 3.01 -28.84 -16.50
N VAL A 167 1.76 -29.02 -16.85
CA VAL A 167 0.65 -28.89 -15.91
C VAL A 167 -0.16 -30.18 -15.84
N MET A 168 -0.67 -30.45 -14.65
CA MET A 168 -1.68 -31.45 -14.41
C MET A 168 -3.04 -30.77 -14.37
N ARG A 169 -3.97 -31.20 -15.24
CA ARG A 169 -5.36 -30.70 -15.30
C ARG A 169 -6.31 -31.82 -14.88
N LYS A 170 -7.30 -31.47 -14.06
CA LYS A 170 -8.19 -32.43 -13.40
C LYS A 170 -8.82 -33.45 -14.35
N ASP A 171 -9.26 -33.00 -15.52
CA ASP A 171 -10.01 -33.83 -16.47
C ASP A 171 -9.14 -34.42 -17.62
N LYS A 172 -7.82 -34.38 -17.47
CA LYS A 172 -6.84 -34.91 -18.43
C LYS A 172 -5.94 -35.92 -17.73
N PRO A 173 -5.81 -37.16 -18.28
CA PRO A 173 -4.97 -38.21 -17.69
C PRO A 173 -3.47 -37.90 -17.86
N ASP A 174 -3.11 -37.22 -18.94
CA ASP A 174 -1.72 -36.90 -19.28
C ASP A 174 -1.36 -35.46 -18.89
N LEU A 175 -0.07 -35.25 -18.63
CA LEU A 175 0.45 -33.90 -18.41
C LEU A 175 0.39 -33.08 -19.70
N LEU A 176 -0.14 -31.88 -19.60
CA LEU A 176 -0.16 -30.94 -20.71
C LEU A 176 1.14 -30.11 -20.68
N THR A 177 1.74 -29.92 -21.85
CA THR A 177 2.96 -29.12 -22.01
C THR A 177 2.63 -27.84 -22.76
N PHE A 178 3.00 -26.71 -22.15
CA PHE A 178 2.83 -25.37 -22.75
C PHE A 178 4.19 -24.70 -22.87
N THR A 179 4.48 -24.14 -24.05
CA THR A 179 5.64 -23.28 -24.26
C THR A 179 5.15 -21.84 -24.36
N LEU A 180 5.45 -21.03 -23.34
CA LEU A 180 4.92 -19.69 -23.15
C LEU A 180 5.99 -18.65 -23.46
N THR A 181 5.65 -17.66 -24.27
CA THR A 181 6.53 -16.49 -24.51
C THR A 181 6.26 -15.44 -23.44
N ARG A 182 7.27 -15.07 -22.66
CA ARG A 182 7.14 -14.02 -21.63
C ARG A 182 6.84 -12.67 -22.27
N ASP A 183 5.87 -11.98 -21.71
CA ASP A 183 5.49 -10.62 -22.13
C ASP A 183 5.29 -9.71 -20.93
N VAL A 184 5.09 -8.42 -21.17
CA VAL A 184 4.76 -7.46 -20.11
C VAL A 184 3.39 -7.78 -19.56
N ILE A 185 3.34 -8.09 -18.28
CA ILE A 185 2.12 -8.34 -17.52
C ILE A 185 1.81 -7.09 -16.70
N LYS A 186 0.62 -6.52 -16.90
CA LYS A 186 0.12 -5.41 -16.10
C LYS A 186 -0.65 -5.95 -14.91
N GLU A 187 -0.19 -5.62 -13.72
CA GLU A 187 -0.90 -6.00 -12.50
C GLU A 187 -2.26 -5.32 -12.44
N GLN A 188 -3.28 -6.09 -12.09
CA GLN A 188 -4.61 -5.55 -11.83
C GLN A 188 -4.69 -5.06 -10.39
N ASN A 189 -4.47 -3.76 -10.21
CA ASN A 189 -4.43 -3.12 -8.89
C ASN A 189 -5.78 -2.54 -8.46
N SER A 190 -6.79 -2.60 -9.32
CA SER A 190 -8.14 -2.12 -9.04
C SER A 190 -9.19 -3.08 -9.58
N LEU A 191 -10.28 -3.17 -8.86
CA LEU A 191 -11.41 -4.03 -9.17
C LEU A 191 -12.70 -3.23 -8.96
N SER A 192 -13.66 -3.37 -9.87
CA SER A 192 -14.97 -2.72 -9.71
C SER A 192 -16.13 -3.67 -9.93
N PHE A 193 -17.21 -3.39 -9.21
CA PHE A 193 -18.49 -4.09 -9.36
C PHE A 193 -19.64 -3.10 -9.33
N TYR A 194 -20.72 -3.46 -9.98
CA TYR A 194 -22.00 -2.80 -9.85
C TYR A 194 -22.91 -3.61 -8.91
N LEU A 195 -23.29 -3.00 -7.80
CA LEU A 195 -24.29 -3.54 -6.89
C LEU A 195 -25.68 -3.14 -7.41
N LYS A 196 -26.25 -3.97 -8.28
CA LYS A 196 -27.43 -3.64 -9.10
C LYS A 196 -28.64 -3.22 -8.27
N ASP A 197 -29.04 -4.03 -7.31
CA ASP A 197 -30.23 -3.81 -6.49
C ASP A 197 -30.13 -2.54 -5.64
N GLN A 198 -28.91 -2.14 -5.32
CA GLN A 198 -28.58 -0.97 -4.48
C GLN A 198 -28.29 0.28 -5.30
N ASN A 199 -28.08 0.13 -6.61
CA ASN A 199 -27.59 1.16 -7.50
C ASN A 199 -26.32 1.85 -6.99
N ILE A 200 -25.32 1.03 -6.56
CA ILE A 200 -24.06 1.48 -5.97
C ILE A 200 -22.89 0.97 -6.81
N TYR A 201 -21.90 1.82 -7.02
CA TYR A 201 -20.63 1.45 -7.66
C TYR A 201 -19.58 1.11 -6.60
N TYR A 202 -19.02 -0.11 -6.67
CA TYR A 202 -17.93 -0.54 -5.79
C TYR A 202 -16.62 -0.53 -6.55
N LEU A 203 -15.59 0.07 -5.95
CA LEU A 203 -14.22 0.16 -6.45
C LEU A 203 -13.24 -0.23 -5.34
N ALA A 204 -12.51 -1.31 -5.53
CA ALA A 204 -11.39 -1.68 -4.67
C ALA A 204 -10.06 -1.28 -5.31
N LEU A 205 -9.13 -0.79 -4.50
CA LEU A 205 -7.76 -0.46 -4.88
C LEU A 205 -6.79 -1.19 -3.94
N SER A 206 -5.96 -2.09 -4.48
CA SER A 206 -5.06 -2.93 -3.68
C SER A 206 -3.69 -2.30 -3.45
N THR A 207 -3.21 -1.44 -4.37
CA THR A 207 -1.92 -0.75 -4.24
C THR A 207 -1.86 0.49 -5.14
N PHE A 208 -0.99 1.43 -4.79
CA PHE A 208 -0.74 2.67 -5.55
C PHE A 208 0.47 2.50 -6.45
N SER A 209 0.32 1.82 -7.59
CA SER A 209 1.32 1.75 -8.66
C SER A 209 1.05 2.81 -9.73
N GLN A 210 2.00 3.00 -10.64
CA GLN A 210 1.80 3.90 -11.77
C GLN A 210 0.63 3.43 -12.67
N ASN A 211 0.49 2.12 -12.86
CA ASN A 211 -0.59 1.54 -13.64
C ASN A 211 -1.96 1.71 -12.95
N ALA A 212 -2.01 1.71 -11.62
CA ALA A 212 -3.25 1.90 -10.85
C ALA A 212 -3.91 3.25 -11.14
N VAL A 213 -3.15 4.31 -11.43
CA VAL A 213 -3.70 5.64 -11.78
C VAL A 213 -4.61 5.55 -13.00
N ASN A 214 -4.14 4.88 -14.06
CA ASN A 214 -4.92 4.74 -15.30
C ASN A 214 -6.13 3.84 -15.11
N GLN A 215 -5.99 2.77 -14.32
CA GLN A 215 -7.10 1.86 -14.00
C GLN A 215 -8.19 2.59 -13.21
N VAL A 216 -7.84 3.29 -12.13
CA VAL A 216 -8.80 4.05 -11.31
C VAL A 216 -9.47 5.14 -12.15
N GLU A 217 -8.71 5.87 -12.99
CA GLU A 217 -9.29 6.89 -13.87
C GLU A 217 -10.33 6.31 -14.83
N ALA A 218 -10.03 5.17 -15.47
CA ALA A 218 -10.97 4.49 -16.37
C ALA A 218 -12.25 4.06 -15.64
N LEU A 219 -12.10 3.46 -14.44
CA LEU A 219 -13.23 3.00 -13.63
C LEU A 219 -14.07 4.16 -13.10
N LEU A 220 -13.48 5.27 -12.68
CA LEU A 220 -14.21 6.47 -12.27
C LEU A 220 -14.95 7.10 -13.43
N LYS A 221 -14.35 7.18 -14.63
CA LYS A 221 -15.05 7.63 -15.85
C LYS A 221 -16.22 6.72 -16.22
N GLN A 222 -16.10 5.42 -15.98
CA GLN A 222 -17.22 4.48 -16.16
C GLN A 222 -18.33 4.75 -15.12
N ALA A 223 -17.95 4.97 -13.86
CA ALA A 223 -18.90 5.31 -12.80
C ALA A 223 -19.71 6.58 -13.11
N THR A 224 -19.14 7.57 -13.80
CA THR A 224 -19.87 8.81 -14.15
C THR A 224 -20.90 8.65 -15.27
N LYS A 225 -20.83 7.57 -16.08
CA LYS A 225 -21.80 7.32 -17.15
C LYS A 225 -23.20 6.95 -16.61
N ASN A 226 -23.25 6.46 -15.39
CA ASN A 226 -24.47 6.01 -14.73
C ASN A 226 -24.76 6.87 -13.50
N LYS A 227 -26.04 7.05 -13.17
CA LYS A 227 -26.47 7.80 -11.98
C LYS A 227 -26.52 6.88 -10.77
N TYR A 228 -25.38 6.50 -10.25
CA TYR A 228 -25.30 5.71 -9.01
C TYR A 228 -25.70 6.56 -7.79
N ARG A 229 -26.22 5.90 -6.76
CA ARG A 229 -26.57 6.53 -5.47
C ARG A 229 -25.33 6.90 -4.65
N GLY A 230 -24.22 6.21 -4.87
CA GLY A 230 -22.93 6.45 -4.24
C GLY A 230 -21.85 5.51 -4.75
N VAL A 231 -20.63 5.82 -4.35
CA VAL A 231 -19.43 5.01 -4.63
C VAL A 231 -18.90 4.46 -3.31
N ILE A 232 -18.57 3.17 -3.27
CA ILE A 232 -17.80 2.57 -2.21
C ILE A 232 -16.35 2.42 -2.72
N LEU A 233 -15.41 3.09 -2.07
CA LEU A 233 -13.97 2.97 -2.32
C LEU A 233 -13.35 2.08 -1.24
N ASP A 234 -12.95 0.87 -1.61
CA ASP A 234 -12.33 -0.06 -0.67
C ASP A 234 -10.81 0.06 -0.68
N LEU A 235 -10.27 0.58 0.42
CA LEU A 235 -8.83 0.71 0.69
C LEU A 235 -8.36 -0.28 1.78
N ARG A 236 -9.21 -1.20 2.20
CA ARG A 236 -8.82 -2.21 3.18
C ARG A 236 -7.70 -3.09 2.63
N ASN A 237 -6.73 -3.42 3.49
CA ASN A 237 -5.54 -4.22 3.15
C ASN A 237 -4.64 -3.60 2.08
N ASN A 238 -4.82 -2.32 1.77
CA ASN A 238 -3.95 -1.58 0.86
C ASN A 238 -2.78 -0.99 1.67
N SER A 239 -1.59 -1.55 1.51
CA SER A 239 -0.37 -1.12 2.21
C SER A 239 0.23 0.19 1.66
N GLY A 240 -0.41 0.81 0.67
CA GLY A 240 0.06 2.05 0.05
C GLY A 240 0.70 1.85 -1.32
N GLY A 241 1.81 2.52 -1.56
CA GLY A 241 2.54 2.52 -2.82
C GLY A 241 3.15 3.88 -3.14
N LEU A 242 3.15 4.26 -4.41
CA LEU A 242 3.79 5.48 -4.90
C LEU A 242 3.09 6.75 -4.44
N LEU A 243 3.88 7.71 -3.97
CA LEU A 243 3.39 9.04 -3.60
C LEU A 243 2.76 9.78 -4.80
N ASN A 244 3.41 9.76 -5.95
CA ASN A 244 2.85 10.42 -7.14
C ASN A 244 1.51 9.79 -7.57
N ALA A 245 1.37 8.47 -7.44
CA ALA A 245 0.12 7.79 -7.76
C ALA A 245 -1.03 8.23 -6.82
N VAL A 246 -0.79 8.37 -5.52
CA VAL A 246 -1.84 8.87 -4.62
C VAL A 246 -2.18 10.33 -4.87
N VAL A 247 -1.21 11.17 -5.22
CA VAL A 247 -1.48 12.58 -5.60
C VAL A 247 -2.37 12.65 -6.84
N ASP A 248 -2.08 11.84 -7.84
CA ASP A 248 -2.88 11.75 -9.06
C ASP A 248 -4.28 11.20 -8.79
N ILE A 249 -4.40 10.10 -8.03
CA ILE A 249 -5.69 9.49 -7.70
C ILE A 249 -6.53 10.42 -6.82
N ALA A 250 -5.95 11.04 -5.79
CA ALA A 250 -6.66 12.01 -4.94
C ALA A 250 -7.19 13.20 -5.76
N GLY A 251 -6.40 13.65 -6.75
CA GLY A 251 -6.80 14.72 -7.66
C GLY A 251 -8.02 14.40 -8.54
N MET A 252 -8.41 13.13 -8.65
CA MET A 252 -9.65 12.74 -9.33
C MET A 252 -10.90 13.00 -8.49
N PHE A 253 -10.72 13.38 -7.22
CA PHE A 253 -11.80 13.61 -6.25
C PHE A 253 -11.85 15.05 -5.72
N VAL A 254 -10.70 15.74 -5.69
CA VAL A 254 -10.60 17.07 -5.09
C VAL A 254 -10.33 18.15 -6.13
N THR A 255 -10.61 19.41 -5.77
CA THR A 255 -10.44 20.58 -6.65
C THR A 255 -8.98 20.67 -7.12
N LYS A 256 -8.77 20.92 -8.42
CA LYS A 256 -7.45 21.15 -9.00
C LYS A 256 -6.68 22.24 -8.26
N GLY A 257 -5.39 22.00 -8.02
CA GLY A 257 -4.51 22.89 -7.26
C GLY A 257 -4.53 22.66 -5.75
N SER A 258 -5.44 21.80 -5.24
CA SER A 258 -5.43 21.42 -3.82
C SER A 258 -4.13 20.70 -3.47
N VAL A 259 -3.51 21.07 -2.34
CA VAL A 259 -2.38 20.33 -1.79
C VAL A 259 -2.89 19.01 -1.23
N ILE A 260 -2.35 17.91 -1.73
CA ILE A 260 -2.71 16.56 -1.28
C ILE A 260 -1.89 16.18 -0.06
N VAL A 261 -0.59 16.45 -0.11
CA VAL A 261 0.33 16.10 0.97
C VAL A 261 1.52 17.05 0.96
N THR A 262 2.09 17.26 2.13
CA THR A 262 3.33 18.00 2.36
C THR A 262 4.33 17.06 3.01
N THR A 263 5.61 17.15 2.66
CA THR A 263 6.69 16.42 3.35
C THR A 263 7.52 17.39 4.17
N LYS A 264 7.92 16.96 5.37
CA LYS A 264 8.81 17.74 6.25
C LYS A 264 10.00 16.88 6.69
N ASP A 265 11.16 17.53 6.80
CA ASP A 265 12.39 16.92 7.29
C ASP A 265 12.39 16.75 8.82
N LYS A 266 13.50 16.24 9.36
CA LYS A 266 13.71 16.03 10.80
C LYS A 266 13.69 17.33 11.64
N GLU A 267 13.92 18.49 11.02
CA GLU A 267 13.80 19.80 11.65
C GLU A 267 12.38 20.41 11.53
N GLY A 268 11.43 19.69 10.91
CA GLY A 268 10.06 20.16 10.67
C GLY A 268 9.93 21.14 9.52
N ARG A 269 10.99 21.35 8.72
CA ARG A 269 10.94 22.22 7.55
C ARG A 269 10.26 21.51 6.38
N VAL A 270 9.41 22.24 5.67
CA VAL A 270 8.76 21.73 4.48
C VAL A 270 9.81 21.44 3.40
N THR A 271 9.94 20.18 3.02
CA THR A 271 10.82 19.75 1.92
C THR A 271 10.11 19.81 0.58
N ASN A 272 8.85 19.37 0.53
CA ASN A 272 8.04 19.43 -0.70
C ASN A 272 6.56 19.62 -0.38
N ARG A 273 5.82 20.18 -1.36
CA ARG A 273 4.35 20.21 -1.41
C ARG A 273 3.88 19.59 -2.70
N TYR A 274 2.87 18.73 -2.61
CA TYR A 274 2.34 17.98 -3.73
C TYR A 274 0.89 18.40 -4.03
N PRO A 275 0.69 19.48 -4.82
CA PRO A 275 -0.64 19.86 -5.28
C PRO A 275 -1.09 18.94 -6.42
N THR A 276 -2.38 18.67 -6.52
CA THR A 276 -2.92 17.97 -7.69
C THR A 276 -3.02 18.88 -8.91
N THR A 277 -2.66 18.34 -10.08
CA THR A 277 -2.86 19.00 -11.38
C THR A 277 -4.13 18.52 -12.09
N ARG A 278 -4.81 17.49 -11.55
CA ARG A 278 -5.99 16.87 -12.13
C ARG A 278 -7.27 17.63 -11.77
N ASN A 279 -8.30 17.47 -12.60
CA ASN A 279 -9.66 17.88 -12.28
C ASN A 279 -10.42 16.71 -11.65
N PRO A 280 -11.37 16.96 -10.71
CA PRO A 280 -12.21 15.93 -10.16
C PRO A 280 -13.08 15.27 -11.24
N ILE A 281 -13.18 13.93 -11.18
CA ILE A 281 -14.00 13.13 -12.09
C ILE A 281 -15.37 12.88 -11.47
N LEU A 282 -15.43 12.55 -10.16
CA LEU A 282 -16.67 12.36 -9.44
C LEU A 282 -17.12 13.69 -8.82
N ALA A 283 -18.24 14.22 -9.30
CA ALA A 283 -18.93 15.37 -8.72
C ALA A 283 -20.30 14.92 -8.18
N ASP A 284 -20.73 15.49 -7.05
CA ASP A 284 -22.06 15.30 -6.45
C ASP A 284 -22.41 13.88 -5.96
N MET A 285 -21.49 12.91 -6.08
CA MET A 285 -21.71 11.53 -5.68
C MET A 285 -21.08 11.27 -4.32
N PRO A 286 -21.81 10.76 -3.32
CA PRO A 286 -21.23 10.42 -2.03
C PRO A 286 -20.26 9.23 -2.14
N ILE A 287 -19.12 9.33 -1.45
CA ILE A 287 -18.06 8.33 -1.45
C ILE A 287 -17.96 7.77 -0.04
N PHE A 288 -18.10 6.45 0.09
CA PHE A 288 -17.90 5.72 1.34
C PHE A 288 -16.64 4.91 1.24
N ILE A 289 -15.66 5.21 2.12
CA ILE A 289 -14.31 4.69 2.06
C ILE A 289 -14.15 3.62 3.13
N LEU A 290 -13.93 2.38 2.71
CA LEU A 290 -13.64 1.28 3.62
C LEU A 290 -12.15 1.26 3.98
N ILE A 291 -11.87 1.28 5.27
CA ILE A 291 -10.50 1.27 5.82
C ILE A 291 -10.36 0.24 6.93
N ASN A 292 -9.13 -0.25 7.15
CA ASN A 292 -8.80 -1.12 8.27
C ASN A 292 -7.35 -0.90 8.74
N ASN A 293 -6.94 -1.64 9.77
CA ASN A 293 -5.59 -1.58 10.32
C ASN A 293 -4.44 -1.98 9.37
N TYR A 294 -4.75 -2.48 8.17
CA TYR A 294 -3.79 -2.75 7.08
C TYR A 294 -3.83 -1.70 5.98
N THR A 295 -4.73 -0.72 6.07
CA THR A 295 -4.71 0.48 5.23
C THR A 295 -3.53 1.33 5.68
N ALA A 296 -2.49 1.51 4.83
CA ALA A 296 -1.25 2.16 5.24
C ALA A 296 -0.70 3.16 4.21
N SER A 297 0.12 4.13 4.66
CA SER A 297 0.92 5.02 3.81
C SER A 297 0.07 5.79 2.77
N ALA A 298 0.29 5.61 1.46
CA ALA A 298 -0.47 6.27 0.39
C ALA A 298 -1.99 6.06 0.52
N ALA A 299 -2.44 4.88 1.01
CA ALA A 299 -3.86 4.63 1.25
C ALA A 299 -4.42 5.49 2.41
N GLU A 300 -3.60 5.73 3.44
CA GLU A 300 -3.96 6.63 4.53
C GLU A 300 -3.99 8.09 4.06
N ILE A 301 -3.06 8.48 3.17
CA ILE A 301 -3.06 9.81 2.56
C ILE A 301 -4.37 10.02 1.78
N LEU A 302 -4.78 9.07 0.92
CA LEU A 302 -6.03 9.19 0.17
C LEU A 302 -7.23 9.32 1.10
N ALA A 303 -7.36 8.42 2.08
CA ALA A 303 -8.46 8.44 3.04
C ALA A 303 -8.52 9.75 3.84
N GLY A 304 -7.36 10.21 4.37
CA GLY A 304 -7.24 11.43 5.15
C GLY A 304 -7.55 12.70 4.32
N VAL A 305 -7.00 12.78 3.11
CA VAL A 305 -7.25 13.91 2.19
C VAL A 305 -8.74 14.03 1.86
N LEU A 306 -9.39 12.94 1.48
CA LEU A 306 -10.82 12.98 1.14
C LEU A 306 -11.67 13.36 2.36
N LYS A 307 -11.35 12.85 3.54
CA LYS A 307 -12.00 13.24 4.80
C LYS A 307 -11.86 14.72 5.09
N ILE A 308 -10.63 15.26 5.05
CA ILE A 308 -10.33 16.67 5.36
C ILE A 308 -11.01 17.61 4.36
N HIS A 309 -10.92 17.33 3.06
CA HIS A 309 -11.57 18.16 2.04
C HIS A 309 -13.09 18.15 2.16
N ALA A 310 -13.69 16.99 2.49
CA ALA A 310 -15.11 16.90 2.75
C ALA A 310 -15.54 17.65 4.03
N GLN A 311 -14.73 17.60 5.09
CA GLN A 311 -14.96 18.32 6.35
C GLN A 311 -14.89 19.83 6.17
N ARG A 312 -13.90 20.32 5.42
CA ARG A 312 -13.70 21.75 5.19
C ARG A 312 -14.60 22.34 4.11
N GLY A 313 -15.32 21.51 3.36
CA GLY A 313 -16.08 21.98 2.19
C GLY A 313 -15.20 22.63 1.11
N SER A 314 -13.88 22.35 1.14
CA SER A 314 -12.91 22.95 0.22
C SER A 314 -13.01 22.43 -1.22
N THR A 315 -13.66 21.29 -1.39
CA THR A 315 -14.06 20.76 -2.70
C THR A 315 -15.58 20.77 -2.77
N LYS A 316 -16.12 21.52 -3.73
CA LYS A 316 -17.58 21.63 -3.91
C LYS A 316 -18.19 20.25 -4.12
N ASN A 317 -19.24 19.98 -3.34
CA ASN A 317 -20.04 18.75 -3.43
C ASN A 317 -19.28 17.43 -3.13
N LEU A 318 -18.10 17.49 -2.53
CA LEU A 318 -17.41 16.29 -2.04
C LEU A 318 -18.05 15.82 -0.73
N HIS A 319 -18.67 14.66 -0.77
CA HIS A 319 -19.22 13.97 0.40
C HIS A 319 -18.46 12.66 0.61
N ALA A 320 -17.46 12.66 1.48
CA ALA A 320 -16.63 11.49 1.78
C ALA A 320 -16.78 11.07 3.24
N PHE A 321 -17.00 9.77 3.47
CA PHE A 321 -17.21 9.17 4.79
C PHE A 321 -16.37 7.90 4.93
N LEU A 322 -15.65 7.77 6.04
CA LEU A 322 -14.78 6.63 6.32
C LEU A 322 -15.49 5.61 7.22
N ILE A 323 -15.41 4.34 6.85
CA ILE A 323 -16.05 3.22 7.56
C ILE A 323 -15.01 2.13 7.82
N GLY A 324 -15.05 1.52 8.99
CA GLY A 324 -14.22 0.39 9.33
C GLY A 324 -13.46 0.58 10.63
N THR A 325 -12.18 0.30 10.63
CA THR A 325 -11.31 0.46 11.80
C THR A 325 -10.16 1.40 11.50
N LYS A 326 -9.55 1.94 12.55
CA LYS A 326 -8.40 2.84 12.48
C LYS A 326 -7.28 2.25 11.63
N THR A 327 -6.65 3.08 10.80
CA THR A 327 -5.59 2.66 9.88
C THR A 327 -4.25 2.41 10.58
N PHE A 328 -3.26 1.96 9.83
CA PHE A 328 -1.96 1.48 10.34
C PHE A 328 -1.14 2.56 11.04
N GLY A 329 -1.03 3.75 10.46
CA GLY A 329 -0.26 4.86 11.02
C GLY A 329 1.14 5.05 10.39
N LYS A 330 1.34 4.67 9.11
CA LYS A 330 2.63 4.86 8.44
C LYS A 330 2.71 6.22 7.75
N GLY A 331 3.35 7.19 8.41
CA GLY A 331 3.56 8.55 7.91
C GLY A 331 4.99 8.83 7.41
N SER A 332 5.88 7.84 7.43
CA SER A 332 7.27 8.00 6.99
C SER A 332 7.41 7.89 5.46
N VAL A 333 8.28 8.76 4.91
CA VAL A 333 8.64 8.80 3.49
C VAL A 333 9.96 8.08 3.30
N GLN A 334 10.00 7.08 2.41
CA GLN A 334 11.24 6.42 2.03
C GLN A 334 11.66 6.83 0.63
N GLU A 335 12.93 7.18 0.50
CA GLU A 335 13.59 7.31 -0.79
C GLU A 335 14.39 6.05 -1.12
N VAL A 336 14.38 5.65 -2.38
CA VAL A 336 15.20 4.55 -2.89
C VAL A 336 16.34 5.15 -3.66
N ILE A 337 17.54 5.04 -3.09
CA ILE A 337 18.76 5.64 -3.63
C ILE A 337 19.64 4.51 -4.18
N PRO A 338 19.83 4.43 -5.50
CA PRO A 338 20.73 3.44 -6.09
C PRO A 338 22.17 3.61 -5.58
N VAL A 339 22.83 2.49 -5.32
CA VAL A 339 24.25 2.43 -4.96
C VAL A 339 24.96 1.41 -5.85
N SER A 340 26.26 1.24 -5.67
CA SER A 340 27.07 0.29 -6.44
C SER A 340 26.53 -1.15 -6.38
N ASN A 341 27.01 -2.02 -7.28
CA ASN A 341 26.71 -3.46 -7.34
C ASN A 341 25.22 -3.79 -7.55
N ASN A 342 24.49 -2.95 -8.30
CA ASN A 342 23.02 -3.10 -8.54
C ASN A 342 22.20 -3.19 -7.25
N CYS A 343 22.70 -2.60 -6.17
CA CYS A 343 22.01 -2.45 -4.90
C CYS A 343 21.36 -1.07 -4.80
N ALA A 344 20.54 -0.89 -3.76
CA ALA A 344 20.01 0.41 -3.38
C ALA A 344 19.88 0.50 -1.85
N ILE A 345 19.79 1.70 -1.34
CA ILE A 345 19.31 1.94 0.02
C ILE A 345 17.89 2.49 -0.04
N LYS A 346 17.00 1.94 0.77
CA LYS A 346 15.70 2.52 1.07
C LYS A 346 15.83 3.24 2.41
N LEU A 347 15.75 4.55 2.39
CA LEU A 347 16.05 5.40 3.55
C LEU A 347 14.87 6.28 3.88
N THR A 348 14.49 6.36 5.14
CA THR A 348 13.48 7.30 5.62
C THR A 348 14.07 8.72 5.67
N THR A 349 13.53 9.62 4.85
CA THR A 349 14.05 10.99 4.68
C THR A 349 13.12 12.07 5.21
N SER A 350 11.83 11.80 5.33
CA SER A 350 10.82 12.79 5.68
C SER A 350 9.58 12.13 6.31
N LEU A 351 8.67 12.96 6.83
CA LEU A 351 7.33 12.55 7.22
C LEU A 351 6.27 13.22 6.35
N TYR A 352 5.14 12.52 6.15
CA TYR A 352 3.95 13.05 5.48
C TYR A 352 3.10 13.89 6.43
N PHE A 353 2.58 14.98 5.88
CA PHE A 353 1.58 15.84 6.53
C PHE A 353 0.39 16.04 5.60
N LEU A 354 -0.80 15.83 6.12
CA LEU A 354 -2.06 16.04 5.42
C LEU A 354 -2.34 17.53 5.19
N PRO A 355 -3.38 17.90 4.43
CA PRO A 355 -3.69 19.32 4.15
C PRO A 355 -3.97 20.18 5.38
N ASP A 356 -4.34 19.60 6.51
CA ASP A 356 -4.55 20.27 7.79
C ASP A 356 -3.29 20.36 8.66
N ASP A 357 -2.14 19.95 8.11
CA ASP A 357 -0.85 19.88 8.78
C ASP A 357 -0.75 18.80 9.86
N THR A 358 -1.69 17.87 9.91
CA THR A 358 -1.60 16.69 10.78
C THR A 358 -0.73 15.61 10.14
N THR A 359 -0.02 14.84 10.97
CA THR A 359 0.73 13.66 10.51
C THR A 359 -0.03 12.38 10.80
N ILE A 360 0.15 11.38 9.95
CA ILE A 360 -0.38 10.03 10.15
C ILE A 360 0.59 9.12 10.93
N GLN A 361 1.84 9.55 11.13
CA GLN A 361 2.90 8.73 11.73
C GLN A 361 2.55 8.34 13.18
N GLY A 362 2.43 7.03 13.43
CA GLY A 362 2.05 6.45 14.71
C GLY A 362 0.59 6.71 15.14
N ILE A 363 -0.16 7.50 14.37
CA ILE A 363 -1.53 7.92 14.70
C ILE A 363 -2.54 7.16 13.83
N GLY A 364 -2.33 7.14 12.50
CA GLY A 364 -3.30 6.64 11.53
C GLY A 364 -4.50 7.56 11.33
N ILE A 365 -5.49 7.06 10.58
CA ILE A 365 -6.74 7.76 10.25
C ILE A 365 -7.90 7.07 10.95
N GLU A 366 -8.65 7.82 11.75
CA GLU A 366 -9.86 7.34 12.42
C GLU A 366 -11.05 7.32 11.43
N PRO A 367 -11.85 6.24 11.40
CA PRO A 367 -13.08 6.21 10.62
C PRO A 367 -14.16 7.14 11.21
N ASP A 368 -15.11 7.56 10.39
CA ASP A 368 -16.31 8.26 10.84
C ASP A 368 -17.32 7.28 11.49
N PHE A 369 -17.32 6.04 11.00
CA PHE A 369 -18.17 4.95 11.49
C PHE A 369 -17.28 3.75 11.82
N VAL A 370 -17.12 3.47 13.11
CA VAL A 370 -16.36 2.30 13.58
C VAL A 370 -17.20 1.06 13.37
N VAL A 371 -16.73 0.18 12.47
CA VAL A 371 -17.36 -1.11 12.17
C VAL A 371 -16.28 -2.17 12.20
N GLU A 372 -16.28 -2.97 13.25
CA GLU A 372 -15.36 -4.11 13.38
C GLU A 372 -15.69 -5.19 12.36
N ARG A 373 -14.67 -5.86 11.83
CA ARG A 373 -14.86 -6.97 10.89
C ARG A 373 -15.29 -8.22 11.62
N THR A 374 -16.42 -8.82 11.20
CA THR A 374 -16.91 -10.07 11.79
C THR A 374 -16.40 -11.33 11.08
N MET A 375 -15.85 -11.20 9.86
CA MET A 375 -15.29 -12.34 9.11
C MET A 375 -13.96 -12.82 9.70
N PRO A 376 -13.71 -14.15 9.73
CA PRO A 376 -12.41 -14.69 10.09
C PRO A 376 -11.32 -14.19 9.12
N LEU A 377 -10.19 -13.79 9.68
CA LEU A 377 -9.02 -13.46 8.88
C LEU A 377 -8.51 -14.75 8.18
N SER A 378 -8.11 -14.64 6.90
CA SER A 378 -7.36 -15.71 6.25
C SER A 378 -6.06 -15.99 7.03
N GLU A 379 -5.48 -17.20 6.92
CA GLU A 379 -4.22 -17.53 7.61
C GLU A 379 -3.08 -16.56 7.25
N GLN A 380 -3.02 -16.09 6.02
CA GLN A 380 -2.06 -15.06 5.60
C GLN A 380 -2.23 -13.73 6.33
N MET A 381 -3.47 -13.29 6.50
CA MET A 381 -3.77 -12.09 7.28
C MET A 381 -3.53 -12.27 8.77
N ARG A 382 -3.78 -13.47 9.31
CA ARG A 382 -3.43 -13.82 10.70
C ARG A 382 -1.93 -13.75 10.93
N TRP A 383 -1.14 -14.32 10.00
CA TRP A 383 0.31 -14.26 10.07
C TRP A 383 0.82 -12.81 10.01
N PHE A 384 0.27 -11.99 9.10
CA PHE A 384 0.62 -10.57 8.99
C PHE A 384 0.27 -9.81 10.28
N THR A 385 -0.92 -10.04 10.86
CA THR A 385 -1.35 -9.42 12.13
C THR A 385 -0.44 -9.80 13.29
N GLN A 386 0.04 -11.04 13.32
CA GLN A 386 0.90 -11.54 14.40
C GLN A 386 2.33 -11.01 14.30
N ASN A 387 2.82 -10.74 13.08
CA ASN A 387 4.21 -10.37 12.83
C ASN A 387 4.42 -8.86 12.54
N TYR A 388 3.38 -8.16 12.10
CA TYR A 388 3.43 -6.74 11.73
C TYR A 388 2.33 -5.98 12.46
N GLY A 389 2.49 -5.70 13.72
CA GLY A 389 1.56 -4.86 14.51
C GLY A 389 1.23 -3.50 13.82
N ARG A 390 0.80 -2.53 14.58
CA ARG A 390 0.66 -1.15 14.11
C ARG A 390 2.02 -0.46 14.14
N GLU A 391 2.22 0.61 13.34
CA GLU A 391 3.47 1.37 13.27
C GLU A 391 4.01 1.74 14.66
N GLU A 392 3.14 2.18 15.55
CA GLU A 392 3.47 2.56 16.93
C GLU A 392 4.01 1.41 17.81
N THR A 393 3.75 0.15 17.43
CA THR A 393 4.18 -1.04 18.20
C THR A 393 5.58 -1.51 17.89
N PHE A 394 6.23 -0.95 16.86
CA PHE A 394 7.57 -1.32 16.48
C PHE A 394 8.64 -0.67 17.36
N LYS A 395 9.67 -1.44 17.69
CA LYS A 395 10.74 -1.01 18.61
C LYS A 395 11.47 0.25 18.17
N ASN A 396 11.65 0.44 16.85
CA ASN A 396 12.40 1.55 16.25
C ASN A 396 11.50 2.46 15.40
N HIS A 397 10.19 2.60 15.74
CA HIS A 397 9.31 3.51 15.02
C HIS A 397 9.71 4.98 15.23
N ILE A 398 9.50 5.80 14.22
CA ILE A 398 9.79 7.24 14.28
C ILE A 398 8.71 7.90 15.16
N LYS A 399 9.14 8.42 16.31
CA LYS A 399 8.24 9.07 17.29
C LYS A 399 7.93 10.49 16.88
N VAL A 400 6.65 10.85 16.90
CA VAL A 400 6.17 12.22 16.82
C VAL A 400 5.65 12.60 18.21
N HIS A 401 6.08 13.73 18.75
CA HIS A 401 5.61 14.19 20.05
C HIS A 401 4.14 14.62 20.00
N ILE A 402 3.25 13.70 20.38
CA ILE A 402 1.81 13.97 20.55
C ILE A 402 1.36 13.21 21.81
N THR A 403 0.54 13.84 22.60
CA THR A 403 -0.02 13.28 23.84
C THR A 403 -0.99 12.14 23.51
N PRO A 404 -0.85 10.95 24.11
CA PRO A 404 -1.71 9.82 23.76
C PRO A 404 -2.97 9.73 24.62
N GLU A 405 -4.06 9.36 24.00
CA GLU A 405 -5.22 8.82 24.71
C GLU A 405 -5.64 7.46 24.12
N SER A 406 -5.75 6.50 25.03
CA SER A 406 -6.54 5.25 25.00
C SER A 406 -5.98 3.90 24.52
N THR A 407 -6.31 2.94 25.29
CA THR A 407 -5.96 1.54 25.56
C THR A 407 -6.44 0.49 24.53
N PRO A 408 -5.77 -0.71 24.44
CA PRO A 408 -6.07 -1.77 23.47
C PRO A 408 -7.00 -2.87 24.00
N LYS A 409 -7.70 -3.56 23.09
CA LYS A 409 -8.47 -4.79 23.37
C LYS A 409 -7.95 -6.00 22.57
N LYS A 410 -8.07 -7.18 23.20
CA LYS A 410 -7.54 -8.51 22.83
C LYS A 410 -8.21 -9.18 21.61
N PRO A 411 -7.52 -10.15 20.93
CA PRO A 411 -8.03 -10.86 19.75
C PRO A 411 -8.78 -12.15 20.07
N LEU A 412 -9.60 -12.62 19.11
CA LEU A 412 -10.31 -13.89 19.11
C LEU A 412 -9.92 -14.76 17.91
N THR A 413 -9.93 -16.08 18.11
CA THR A 413 -9.37 -17.16 17.28
C THR A 413 -10.39 -17.98 16.49
N GLU A 414 -9.93 -18.55 15.36
CA GLU A 414 -10.17 -19.86 14.70
C GLU A 414 -11.19 -20.06 13.57
N GLY A 415 -10.73 -20.82 12.57
CA GLY A 415 -11.44 -21.76 11.73
C GLY A 415 -11.15 -21.75 10.23
N ALA A 416 -10.48 -22.78 9.71
CA ALA A 416 -10.06 -22.95 8.32
C ALA A 416 -11.05 -23.77 7.46
N ASP A 417 -10.91 -23.62 6.17
CA ASP A 417 -11.14 -24.52 5.03
C ASP A 417 -12.37 -24.32 4.13
N GLN A 418 -12.10 -23.99 2.87
CA GLN A 418 -12.30 -24.80 1.66
C GLN A 418 -11.95 -24.03 0.38
N ALA A 419 -11.22 -24.70 -0.52
CA ALA A 419 -10.61 -24.14 -1.72
C ALA A 419 -11.57 -23.92 -2.90
N ALA A 420 -11.26 -22.88 -3.66
CA ALA A 420 -11.46 -22.68 -5.09
C ALA A 420 -12.88 -22.77 -5.68
N LYS A 421 -13.66 -21.75 -5.47
CA LYS A 421 -14.63 -21.26 -6.46
C LYS A 421 -14.00 -20.08 -7.21
N ARG A 422 -14.37 -19.88 -8.51
CA ARG A 422 -13.88 -18.78 -9.35
C ARG A 422 -13.83 -17.48 -8.57
N TRP A 423 -12.77 -16.71 -8.79
CA TRP A 423 -12.50 -15.46 -8.03
C TRP A 423 -13.74 -14.54 -7.94
N SER A 424 -14.52 -14.45 -9.03
CA SER A 424 -15.76 -13.67 -9.07
C SER A 424 -16.85 -14.22 -8.14
N GLU A 425 -17.01 -15.53 -8.03
CA GLU A 425 -18.02 -16.13 -7.15
C GLU A 425 -17.59 -16.07 -5.69
N ARG A 426 -16.31 -16.29 -5.41
CA ARG A 426 -15.75 -16.15 -4.06
C ARG A 426 -15.75 -14.70 -3.61
N ALA A 427 -15.43 -13.75 -4.49
CA ALA A 427 -15.56 -12.33 -4.19
C ALA A 427 -17.02 -11.95 -3.88
N LYS A 428 -17.99 -12.47 -4.64
CA LYS A 428 -19.42 -12.26 -4.39
C LYS A 428 -19.84 -12.81 -3.02
N GLU A 429 -19.44 -14.05 -2.70
CA GLU A 429 -19.75 -14.66 -1.38
C GLU A 429 -19.10 -13.89 -0.22
N LEU A 430 -17.84 -13.48 -0.37
CA LEU A 430 -17.13 -12.68 0.63
C LEU A 430 -17.78 -11.33 0.84
N LEU A 431 -18.18 -10.65 -0.25
CA LEU A 431 -18.87 -9.37 -0.17
C LEU A 431 -20.26 -9.50 0.47
N GLN A 432 -20.97 -10.61 0.24
CA GLN A 432 -22.27 -10.87 0.89
C GLN A 432 -22.18 -11.03 2.40
N GLN A 433 -21.07 -11.59 2.90
CA GLN A 433 -20.80 -11.78 4.34
C GLN A 433 -20.11 -10.60 5.01
N ASP A 434 -19.67 -9.62 4.24
CA ASP A 434 -18.87 -8.48 4.69
C ASP A 434 -19.76 -7.44 5.40
N ASN A 435 -19.72 -7.42 6.73
CA ASN A 435 -20.50 -6.50 7.53
C ASN A 435 -20.09 -5.02 7.36
N GLN A 436 -18.83 -4.74 7.04
CA GLN A 436 -18.36 -3.37 6.76
C GLN A 436 -18.91 -2.87 5.41
N LEU A 437 -18.94 -3.74 4.39
CA LEU A 437 -19.57 -3.42 3.11
C LEU A 437 -21.08 -3.19 3.28
N ARG A 438 -21.77 -4.03 4.05
CA ARG A 438 -23.20 -3.84 4.35
C ARG A 438 -23.46 -2.53 5.07
N ALA A 439 -22.62 -2.16 6.04
CA ALA A 439 -22.71 -0.88 6.72
C ALA A 439 -22.59 0.30 5.72
N ALA A 440 -21.65 0.23 4.77
CA ALA A 440 -21.51 1.24 3.73
C ALA A 440 -22.76 1.35 2.87
N ILE A 441 -23.33 0.23 2.42
CA ILE A 441 -24.55 0.18 1.62
C ILE A 441 -25.73 0.78 2.41
N THR A 442 -25.89 0.42 3.69
CA THR A 442 -26.93 0.95 4.56
C THR A 442 -26.81 2.46 4.71
N LEU A 443 -25.58 2.97 4.91
CA LEU A 443 -25.36 4.41 5.05
C LEU A 443 -25.63 5.17 3.74
N ILE A 444 -25.30 4.62 2.57
CA ILE A 444 -25.66 5.21 1.28
C ILE A 444 -27.18 5.31 1.13
N ASN A 445 -27.90 4.24 1.48
CA ASN A 445 -29.35 4.20 1.41
C ASN A 445 -30.00 5.18 2.38
N LEU A 446 -29.52 5.24 3.63
CA LEU A 446 -29.95 6.21 4.63
C LEU A 446 -29.75 7.66 4.16
N LEU A 447 -28.57 7.97 3.60
CA LEU A 447 -28.29 9.30 3.07
C LEU A 447 -29.24 9.68 1.92
N GLY A 448 -29.49 8.73 1.02
CA GLY A 448 -30.43 8.92 -0.08
C GLY A 448 -31.84 9.21 0.42
N THR A 449 -32.33 8.45 1.39
CA THR A 449 -33.64 8.67 2.03
C THR A 449 -33.69 9.99 2.79
N ALA A 450 -32.68 10.29 3.61
CA ALA A 450 -32.60 11.51 4.40
C ALA A 450 -32.61 12.78 3.52
N ARG A 451 -31.93 12.76 2.38
CA ARG A 451 -31.95 13.88 1.41
C ARG A 451 -33.36 14.14 0.85
N GLN A 452 -34.20 13.11 0.75
CA GLN A 452 -35.58 13.23 0.25
C GLN A 452 -36.58 13.62 1.36
N CYS A 453 -36.49 12.94 2.53
CA CYS A 453 -37.49 13.08 3.57
C CYS A 453 -37.15 14.12 4.65
N CYS A 454 -35.85 14.29 4.95
CA CYS A 454 -35.38 15.10 6.06
C CYS A 454 -34.15 15.94 5.67
N PRO A 455 -34.22 16.75 4.59
CA PRO A 455 -33.05 17.47 4.05
C PRO A 455 -32.37 18.39 5.09
N ALA A 456 -33.10 18.92 6.05
CA ALA A 456 -32.56 19.78 7.12
C ALA A 456 -31.60 19.04 8.06
N GLN A 457 -31.68 17.70 8.18
CA GLN A 457 -30.84 16.89 9.04
C GLN A 457 -29.52 16.49 8.37
N VAL A 458 -29.34 16.70 7.07
CA VAL A 458 -28.17 16.34 6.29
C VAL A 458 -27.57 17.54 5.53
N THR A 459 -27.74 18.75 6.08
CA THR A 459 -27.23 20.00 5.47
C THR A 459 -25.74 20.20 5.61
N THR A 460 -25.13 19.68 6.68
CA THR A 460 -23.68 19.69 6.89
C THR A 460 -23.17 18.27 7.05
N ARG A 461 -21.86 18.09 6.89
CA ARG A 461 -21.22 16.78 7.07
C ARG A 461 -21.43 16.26 8.50
N GLU A 462 -21.25 17.10 9.50
CA GLU A 462 -21.40 16.74 10.92
C GLU A 462 -22.83 16.26 11.22
N LYS A 463 -23.83 17.00 10.80
CA LYS A 463 -25.24 16.60 10.92
C LYS A 463 -25.52 15.30 10.18
N THR A 464 -24.96 15.15 8.98
CA THR A 464 -25.09 13.90 8.20
C THR A 464 -24.48 12.71 8.93
N VAL A 465 -23.25 12.84 9.49
CA VAL A 465 -22.60 11.78 10.26
C VAL A 465 -23.40 11.46 11.51
N GLN A 466 -23.89 12.47 12.24
CA GLN A 466 -24.71 12.26 13.44
C GLN A 466 -26.00 11.52 13.10
N PHE A 467 -26.75 12.01 12.09
CA PHE A 467 -27.97 11.35 11.62
C PHE A 467 -27.76 9.89 11.24
N MET A 468 -26.68 9.62 10.45
CA MET A 468 -26.35 8.26 10.05
C MET A 468 -25.96 7.36 11.24
N ARG A 469 -25.25 7.88 12.23
CA ARG A 469 -24.89 7.12 13.46
C ARG A 469 -26.12 6.73 14.28
N GLU A 470 -27.09 7.62 14.38
CA GLU A 470 -28.33 7.39 15.12
C GLU A 470 -29.25 6.34 14.45
N HIS A 471 -29.13 6.20 13.12
CA HIS A 471 -30.00 5.34 12.32
C HIS A 471 -29.32 4.15 11.66
N LEU A 472 -28.04 3.89 11.96
CA LEU A 472 -27.29 2.74 11.42
C LEU A 472 -27.84 1.44 12.00
N ILE A 473 -28.73 0.80 11.25
CA ILE A 473 -29.22 -0.56 11.52
C ILE A 473 -28.65 -1.45 10.40
N THR A 474 -27.85 -2.44 10.76
CA THR A 474 -27.32 -3.41 9.81
C THR A 474 -28.38 -4.47 9.50
N ASN A 475 -28.93 -4.45 8.28
CA ASN A 475 -29.87 -5.45 7.82
C ASN A 475 -29.15 -6.58 7.06
N ASP A 476 -29.61 -7.83 7.27
CA ASP A 476 -29.08 -9.04 6.64
C ASP A 476 -29.65 -9.30 5.23
N THR A 477 -29.89 -8.27 4.43
CA THR A 477 -30.43 -8.41 3.08
C THR A 477 -29.36 -8.99 2.12
N PRO A 478 -29.66 -10.04 1.33
CA PRO A 478 -28.75 -10.55 0.31
C PRO A 478 -28.37 -9.46 -0.71
N LEU A 479 -27.12 -9.49 -1.17
CA LEU A 479 -26.58 -8.54 -2.16
C LEU A 479 -26.52 -9.20 -3.54
N THR A 480 -27.10 -8.56 -4.55
CA THR A 480 -26.88 -8.94 -5.96
C THR A 480 -25.72 -8.15 -6.54
N ILE A 481 -24.71 -8.85 -7.04
CA ILE A 481 -23.44 -8.27 -7.52
C ILE A 481 -23.27 -8.65 -9.00
N GLU A 482 -23.10 -7.62 -9.83
CA GLU A 482 -22.75 -7.78 -11.24
C GLU A 482 -21.38 -7.16 -11.53
N GLN A 483 -20.57 -7.82 -12.37
CA GLN A 483 -19.33 -7.24 -12.85
C GLN A 483 -19.67 -6.14 -13.85
N VAL A 484 -19.02 -4.99 -13.75
CA VAL A 484 -19.20 -3.90 -14.71
C VAL A 484 -18.38 -4.23 -15.95
N PRO A 485 -18.99 -4.29 -17.15
CA PRO A 485 -18.33 -4.66 -18.41
C PRO A 485 -17.21 -3.66 -18.80
#